data_c30593ac464cfea4343d7eba04cc87b4
#
_entry.id   c30593ac464cfea4343d7eba04cc87b4
#
_cell.length_a   1.000
_cell.length_b   1.000
_cell.length_c   1.000
_cell.angle_alpha   90.00
_cell.angle_beta   90.00
_cell.angle_gamma   90.00
#
_symmetry.space_group_name_H-M   'P 1'
#
loop_
_entity.id
_entity.type
_entity.pdbx_description
1 polymer ?
#
loop_
_entity_poly.entity_id
_entity_poly.type
_entity_poly.pdbx_seq_one_letter_code
_entity_poly.pdbx_strand_id
1 'polypeptide(L)'
;MKSINLNFTIKMATETERKFLVKSEFRHLAVKEIRIIQSYLSIDSDKTIRLRIADDKAFLTVKSRPQKNSITRNEWEVKIPVMDAEEMMRICLPGRIVKTRYLVPSGKHTFEIDVFHEKNEGLIVAEIELTSDDEYFDKPSWLGEEVTGIPQYYNANLIK
;
A
#
# COMPACT_ATOMS: atom_id res chain seq x y z
N MET A 1 -19.04 23.22 23.60
CA MET A 1 -18.30 22.16 22.90
C MET A 1 -19.25 21.46 21.95
N LYS A 2 -19.20 21.76 20.64
CA LYS A 2 -20.06 21.10 19.66
C LYS A 2 -19.50 19.71 19.37
N SER A 3 -20.23 18.68 19.75
CA SER A 3 -19.94 17.32 19.37
C SER A 3 -20.08 17.19 17.84
N ILE A 4 -18.98 17.09 17.13
CA ILE A 4 -18.99 16.75 15.70
C ILE A 4 -19.18 15.26 15.65
N ASN A 5 -20.37 14.80 15.30
CA ASN A 5 -20.65 13.41 14.96
C ASN A 5 -19.94 13.09 13.63
N LEU A 6 -18.65 12.78 13.70
CA LEU A 6 -17.94 12.18 12.60
C LEU A 6 -18.29 10.69 12.58
N ASN A 7 -19.14 10.29 11.65
CA ASN A 7 -19.35 8.87 11.35
C ASN A 7 -18.07 8.30 10.74
N PHE A 8 -17.15 7.84 11.59
CA PHE A 8 -16.00 7.07 11.16
C PHE A 8 -16.48 5.66 10.78
N THR A 9 -16.47 5.35 9.52
CA THR A 9 -16.65 3.97 9.06
C THR A 9 -15.29 3.30 8.96
N ILE A 10 -15.01 2.38 9.87
CA ILE A 10 -13.86 1.48 9.76
C ILE A 10 -14.24 0.41 8.77
N LYS A 11 -13.52 0.33 7.65
CA LYS A 11 -13.68 -0.75 6.69
C LYS A 11 -12.76 -1.90 7.13
N MET A 12 -13.34 -3.03 7.49
CA MET A 12 -12.61 -4.28 7.66
C MET A 12 -12.64 -5.07 6.37
N ALA A 13 -11.49 -5.54 5.91
CA ALA A 13 -11.36 -6.39 4.74
C ALA A 13 -10.28 -7.46 4.99
N THR A 14 -10.36 -8.54 4.25
CA THR A 14 -9.22 -9.43 4.03
C THR A 14 -8.50 -8.96 2.79
N GLU A 15 -7.19 -8.88 2.84
CA GLU A 15 -6.33 -8.51 1.72
C GLU A 15 -5.50 -9.72 1.30
N THR A 16 -5.55 -10.05 0.02
CA THR A 16 -4.71 -11.06 -0.62
C THR A 16 -3.95 -10.37 -1.73
N GLU A 17 -2.67 -10.09 -1.50
CA GLU A 17 -1.87 -9.24 -2.38
C GLU A 17 -0.63 -9.98 -2.87
N ARG A 18 -0.39 -9.93 -4.18
CA ARG A 18 0.87 -10.40 -4.78
C ARG A 18 1.68 -9.22 -5.30
N LYS A 19 3.00 -9.33 -5.19
CA LYS A 19 3.98 -8.30 -5.55
C LYS A 19 4.93 -8.77 -6.63
N PHE A 20 5.26 -7.84 -7.53
CA PHE A 20 6.15 -8.10 -8.65
C PHE A 20 7.09 -6.92 -8.87
N LEU A 21 8.28 -7.19 -9.35
CA LEU A 21 9.11 -6.15 -9.95
C LEU A 21 8.56 -5.77 -11.33
N VAL A 22 8.93 -4.59 -11.81
CA VAL A 22 8.55 -4.10 -13.14
C VAL A 22 9.78 -4.10 -14.01
N LYS A 23 9.70 -4.69 -15.22
CA LYS A 23 10.85 -4.90 -16.12
C LYS A 23 10.85 -4.04 -17.39
N SER A 24 9.75 -3.34 -17.66
CA SER A 24 9.65 -2.46 -18.84
C SER A 24 8.61 -1.36 -18.65
N GLU A 25 8.48 -0.47 -19.61
CA GLU A 25 7.61 0.71 -19.54
C GLU A 25 6.12 0.32 -19.42
N PHE A 26 5.38 1.01 -18.58
CA PHE A 26 3.97 0.76 -18.24
C PHE A 26 3.14 2.05 -18.12
N ARG A 27 3.76 3.23 -17.93
CA ARG A 27 3.08 4.48 -17.55
C ARG A 27 2.02 4.91 -18.56
N HIS A 28 2.23 4.62 -19.83
CA HIS A 28 1.27 4.92 -20.91
C HIS A 28 -0.03 4.12 -20.81
N LEU A 29 -0.07 3.06 -20.00
CA LEU A 29 -1.24 2.22 -19.72
C LEU A 29 -2.00 2.67 -18.48
N ALA A 30 -1.44 3.59 -17.71
CA ALA A 30 -2.04 4.04 -16.46
C ALA A 30 -3.26 4.93 -16.72
N VAL A 31 -4.34 4.66 -15.98
CA VAL A 31 -5.57 5.46 -16.01
C VAL A 31 -5.62 6.49 -14.89
N LYS A 32 -4.74 6.36 -13.90
CA LYS A 32 -4.64 7.28 -12.77
C LYS A 32 -3.23 7.27 -12.17
N GLU A 33 -2.82 8.43 -11.68
CA GLU A 33 -1.61 8.65 -10.91
C GLU A 33 -1.98 9.24 -9.55
N ILE A 34 -1.35 8.76 -8.47
CA ILE A 34 -1.63 9.18 -7.09
C ILE A 34 -0.30 9.39 -6.37
N ARG A 35 -0.06 10.57 -5.83
CA ARG A 35 1.09 10.82 -4.97
C ARG A 35 0.83 10.31 -3.56
N ILE A 36 1.75 9.51 -3.02
CA ILE A 36 1.61 8.90 -1.71
C ILE A 36 2.81 9.25 -0.83
N ILE A 37 2.50 9.69 0.39
CA ILE A 37 3.45 9.79 1.50
C ILE A 37 2.92 8.89 2.61
N GLN A 38 3.77 8.01 3.15
CA GLN A 38 3.36 7.11 4.23
C GLN A 38 4.44 6.94 5.29
N SER A 39 4.01 6.79 6.53
CA SER A 39 4.82 6.55 7.71
C SER A 39 4.16 5.51 8.60
N TYR A 40 4.90 4.99 9.56
CA TYR A 40 4.40 3.94 10.45
C TYR A 40 4.44 4.39 11.90
N LEU A 41 3.32 4.25 12.61
CA LEU A 41 3.24 4.42 14.05
C LEU A 41 3.82 3.21 14.79
N SER A 42 3.66 2.01 14.20
CA SER A 42 4.17 0.77 14.76
C SER A 42 4.47 -0.24 13.66
N ILE A 43 5.56 -0.98 13.83
CA ILE A 43 5.94 -2.13 13.03
C ILE A 43 6.35 -3.24 13.99
N ASP A 44 5.44 -4.19 14.20
CA ASP A 44 5.65 -5.34 15.08
C ASP A 44 5.53 -6.65 14.29
N SER A 45 5.92 -7.76 14.91
CA SER A 45 5.78 -9.11 14.34
C SER A 45 4.31 -9.47 14.02
N ASP A 46 3.37 -8.89 14.76
CA ASP A 46 1.95 -9.25 14.69
C ASP A 46 1.12 -8.27 13.86
N LYS A 47 1.59 -7.02 13.74
CA LYS A 47 0.83 -5.95 13.07
C LYS A 47 1.71 -4.81 12.58
N THR A 48 1.15 -4.06 11.66
CA THR A 48 1.65 -2.73 11.30
C THR A 48 0.54 -1.69 11.43
N ILE A 49 0.89 -0.49 11.91
CA ILE A 49 -0.02 0.66 11.98
C ILE A 49 0.58 1.75 11.12
N ARG A 50 -0.09 2.09 10.03
CA ARG A 50 0.38 2.99 8.98
C ARG A 50 -0.50 4.23 8.87
N LEU A 51 0.14 5.37 8.70
CA LEU A 51 -0.48 6.59 8.20
C LEU A 51 -0.13 6.76 6.72
N ARG A 52 -1.09 7.16 5.91
CA ARG A 52 -0.92 7.40 4.48
C ARG A 52 -1.66 8.66 4.06
N ILE A 53 -0.98 9.58 3.38
CA ILE A 53 -1.58 10.69 2.65
C ILE A 53 -1.48 10.33 1.17
N ALA A 54 -2.61 10.27 0.50
CA ALA A 54 -2.76 9.96 -0.93
C ALA A 54 -3.47 11.14 -1.60
N ASP A 55 -2.73 11.98 -2.30
CA ASP A 55 -3.16 13.28 -2.82
C ASP A 55 -3.79 14.14 -1.69
N ASP A 56 -5.12 14.36 -1.73
CA ASP A 56 -5.91 15.16 -0.78
C ASP A 56 -6.61 14.33 0.31
N LYS A 57 -6.30 13.05 0.42
CA LYS A 57 -6.94 12.11 1.37
C LYS A 57 -5.92 11.49 2.30
N ALA A 58 -6.35 11.24 3.53
CA ALA A 58 -5.50 10.55 4.49
C ALA A 58 -6.20 9.36 5.13
N PHE A 59 -5.42 8.34 5.48
CA PHE A 59 -5.88 7.07 6.01
C PHE A 59 -4.99 6.59 7.14
N LEU A 60 -5.62 6.02 8.16
CA LEU A 60 -4.99 5.20 9.19
C LEU A 60 -5.33 3.74 8.88
N THR A 61 -4.31 2.91 8.71
CA THR A 61 -4.47 1.50 8.34
C THR A 61 -3.78 0.61 9.37
N VAL A 62 -4.49 -0.40 9.85
CA VAL A 62 -3.94 -1.48 10.68
C VAL A 62 -3.96 -2.75 9.85
N LYS A 63 -2.82 -3.43 9.72
CA LYS A 63 -2.70 -4.71 9.04
C LYS A 63 -2.18 -5.77 10.01
N SER A 64 -2.86 -6.92 10.10
CA SER A 64 -2.34 -8.07 10.83
C SER A 64 -1.18 -8.71 10.08
N ARG A 65 -0.45 -9.62 10.73
CA ARG A 65 0.43 -10.55 10.01
C ARG A 65 -0.40 -11.43 9.05
N PRO A 66 0.21 -11.96 7.99
CA PRO A 66 -0.44 -12.94 7.12
C PRO A 66 -0.92 -14.16 7.91
N GLN A 67 -1.99 -14.77 7.47
CA GLN A 67 -2.46 -16.06 8.00
C GLN A 67 -1.41 -17.14 7.73
N LYS A 68 -1.41 -18.19 8.56
CA LYS A 68 -0.46 -19.30 8.40
C LYS A 68 -0.60 -19.95 7.01
N ASN A 69 0.52 -20.07 6.30
CA ASN A 69 0.59 -20.64 4.94
C ASN A 69 -0.26 -19.92 3.89
N SER A 70 -0.51 -18.62 4.07
CA SER A 70 -1.26 -17.78 3.14
C SER A 70 -0.62 -16.39 3.01
N ILE A 71 -0.88 -15.72 1.88
CA ILE A 71 -0.54 -14.30 1.70
C ILE A 71 -1.68 -13.38 2.15
N THR A 72 -2.80 -13.96 2.62
CA THR A 72 -3.99 -13.24 3.08
C THR A 72 -3.80 -12.73 4.50
N ARG A 73 -4.22 -11.51 4.75
CA ARG A 73 -4.20 -10.86 6.08
C ARG A 73 -5.42 -9.99 6.29
N ASN A 74 -5.72 -9.68 7.55
CA ASN A 74 -6.77 -8.73 7.89
C ASN A 74 -6.24 -7.30 7.77
N GLU A 75 -7.08 -6.42 7.23
CA GLU A 75 -6.84 -4.99 7.15
C GLU A 75 -8.04 -4.22 7.71
N TRP A 76 -7.75 -3.20 8.51
CA TRP A 76 -8.72 -2.20 8.95
C TRP A 76 -8.23 -0.84 8.50
N GLU A 77 -9.05 -0.14 7.76
CA GLU A 77 -8.69 1.19 7.27
C GLU A 77 -9.79 2.20 7.61
N VAL A 78 -9.38 3.37 8.07
CA VAL A 78 -10.27 4.50 8.33
C VAL A 78 -9.71 5.75 7.68
N LYS A 79 -10.59 6.51 7.01
CA LYS A 79 -10.24 7.84 6.50
C LYS A 79 -10.19 8.82 7.66
N ILE A 80 -9.12 9.62 7.72
CA ILE A 80 -8.91 10.66 8.72
C ILE A 80 -8.68 12.01 8.02
N PRO A 81 -8.85 13.16 8.72
CA PRO A 81 -8.45 14.46 8.20
C PRO A 81 -6.97 14.49 7.86
N VAL A 82 -6.60 15.16 6.76
CA VAL A 82 -5.18 15.27 6.35
C VAL A 82 -4.35 15.99 7.42
N MET A 83 -4.89 17.03 8.04
CA MET A 83 -4.20 17.75 9.13
C MET A 83 -3.87 16.83 10.31
N ASP A 84 -4.80 15.94 10.67
CA ASP A 84 -4.55 14.97 11.76
C ASP A 84 -3.46 13.97 11.37
N ALA A 85 -3.47 13.49 10.11
CA ALA A 85 -2.43 12.62 9.60
C ALA A 85 -1.05 13.30 9.62
N GLU A 86 -0.95 14.57 9.23
CA GLU A 86 0.29 15.36 9.27
C GLU A 86 0.82 15.53 10.70
N GLU A 87 -0.06 15.81 11.66
CA GLU A 87 0.32 15.88 13.08
C GLU A 87 0.79 14.52 13.61
N MET A 88 0.06 13.45 13.31
CA MET A 88 0.42 12.09 13.73
C MET A 88 1.72 11.61 13.08
N MET A 89 2.04 12.04 11.86
CA MET A 89 3.31 11.69 11.20
C MET A 89 4.54 12.20 11.97
N ARG A 90 4.41 13.24 12.80
CA ARG A 90 5.51 13.77 13.64
C ARG A 90 5.92 12.81 14.75
N ILE A 91 5.03 11.91 15.16
CA ILE A 91 5.27 10.91 16.21
C ILE A 91 5.45 9.50 15.65
N CYS A 92 5.51 9.34 14.34
CA CYS A 92 5.80 8.08 13.68
C CYS A 92 7.24 7.62 13.92
N LEU A 93 7.48 6.34 13.66
CA LEU A 93 8.83 5.79 13.59
C LEU A 93 9.67 6.58 12.58
N PRO A 94 10.99 6.69 12.79
CA PRO A 94 11.88 7.38 11.86
C PRO A 94 11.80 6.81 10.43
N GLY A 95 11.82 7.71 9.45
CA GLY A 95 11.72 7.36 8.04
C GLY A 95 10.30 7.46 7.49
N ARG A 96 10.24 7.58 6.18
CA ARG A 96 8.98 7.66 5.42
C ARG A 96 9.17 7.04 4.05
N ILE A 97 8.05 6.73 3.41
CA ILE A 97 8.02 6.38 1.99
C ILE A 97 7.34 7.51 1.22
N VAL A 98 7.97 7.92 0.14
CA VAL A 98 7.39 8.79 -0.87
C VAL A 98 7.36 8.01 -2.17
N LYS A 99 6.19 7.91 -2.78
CA LYS A 99 6.00 7.18 -4.04
C LYS A 99 4.88 7.78 -4.88
N THR A 100 4.92 7.49 -6.16
CA THR A 100 3.83 7.72 -7.10
C THR A 100 3.22 6.38 -7.47
N ARG A 101 1.93 6.23 -7.22
CA ARG A 101 1.15 5.03 -7.55
C ARG A 101 0.43 5.23 -8.86
N TYR A 102 0.64 4.33 -9.79
CA TYR A 102 -0.05 4.26 -11.08
C TYR A 102 -1.06 3.12 -11.04
N LEU A 103 -2.31 3.41 -11.43
CA LEU A 103 -3.34 2.38 -11.59
C LEU A 103 -3.37 1.91 -13.03
N VAL A 104 -3.02 0.64 -13.27
CA VAL A 104 -2.93 0.04 -14.60
C VAL A 104 -3.92 -1.11 -14.72
N PRO A 105 -5.03 -0.95 -15.47
CA PRO A 105 -5.99 -2.02 -15.69
C PRO A 105 -5.37 -3.20 -16.47
N SER A 106 -5.75 -4.43 -16.09
CA SER A 106 -5.35 -5.66 -16.78
C SER A 106 -6.46 -6.72 -16.62
N GLY A 107 -7.21 -6.97 -17.68
CA GLY A 107 -8.39 -7.84 -17.60
C GLY A 107 -9.43 -7.30 -16.59
N LYS A 108 -9.84 -8.14 -15.66
CA LYS A 108 -10.76 -7.76 -14.57
C LYS A 108 -10.07 -7.13 -13.36
N HIS A 109 -8.73 -7.10 -13.34
CA HIS A 109 -7.94 -6.57 -12.24
C HIS A 109 -7.36 -5.20 -12.57
N THR A 110 -6.84 -4.54 -11.53
CA THR A 110 -6.03 -3.34 -11.65
C THR A 110 -4.73 -3.56 -10.88
N PHE A 111 -3.60 -3.39 -11.56
CA PHE A 111 -2.32 -3.32 -10.88
C PHE A 111 -2.12 -1.94 -10.27
N GLU A 112 -1.63 -1.91 -9.05
CA GLU A 112 -1.13 -0.72 -8.38
C GLU A 112 0.39 -0.72 -8.51
N ILE A 113 0.93 0.17 -9.34
CA ILE A 113 2.37 0.22 -9.61
C ILE A 113 2.96 1.41 -8.87
N ASP A 114 3.79 1.11 -7.88
CA ASP A 114 4.46 2.09 -7.04
C ASP A 114 5.86 2.40 -7.57
N VAL A 115 6.07 3.62 -8.01
CA VAL A 115 7.38 4.18 -8.33
C VAL A 115 7.87 4.93 -7.10
N PHE A 116 8.91 4.41 -6.46
CA PHE A 116 9.44 4.96 -5.23
C PHE A 116 10.39 6.13 -5.48
N HIS A 117 10.44 7.05 -4.53
CA HIS A 117 11.27 8.25 -4.56
C HIS A 117 12.15 8.33 -3.30
N GLU A 118 12.95 9.38 -3.21
CA GLU A 118 13.86 9.65 -2.08
C GLU A 118 14.83 8.47 -1.85
N LYS A 119 14.85 7.91 -0.64
CA LYS A 119 15.76 6.81 -0.27
C LYS A 119 15.60 5.55 -1.10
N ASN A 120 14.42 5.34 -1.67
CA ASN A 120 14.07 4.15 -2.46
C ASN A 120 14.03 4.43 -3.97
N GLU A 121 14.63 5.53 -4.41
CA GLU A 121 14.72 5.90 -5.84
C GLU A 121 15.20 4.73 -6.70
N GLY A 122 14.50 4.51 -7.82
CA GLY A 122 14.80 3.41 -8.76
C GLY A 122 14.06 2.11 -8.48
N LEU A 123 13.43 1.95 -7.31
CA LEU A 123 12.57 0.80 -7.04
C LEU A 123 11.19 1.01 -7.67
N ILE A 124 10.70 0.00 -8.40
CA ILE A 124 9.35 -0.03 -8.95
C ILE A 124 8.73 -1.38 -8.62
N VAL A 125 7.61 -1.37 -7.89
CA VAL A 125 6.89 -2.57 -7.46
C VAL A 125 5.45 -2.50 -7.95
N ALA A 126 4.98 -3.57 -8.58
CA ALA A 126 3.59 -3.74 -8.96
C ALA A 126 2.88 -4.64 -7.95
N GLU A 127 1.74 -4.22 -7.46
CA GLU A 127 0.87 -4.95 -6.54
C GLU A 127 -0.44 -5.28 -7.25
N ILE A 128 -0.96 -6.48 -7.02
CA ILE A 128 -2.29 -6.90 -7.47
C ILE A 128 -3.04 -7.52 -6.30
N GLU A 129 -4.26 -7.03 -6.06
CA GLU A 129 -5.15 -7.58 -5.06
C GLU A 129 -6.03 -8.66 -5.68
N LEU A 130 -6.10 -9.81 -5.02
CA LEU A 130 -6.82 -11.01 -5.46
C LEU A 130 -7.88 -11.40 -4.44
N THR A 131 -8.82 -12.24 -4.82
CA THR A 131 -9.86 -12.79 -3.94
C THR A 131 -9.40 -14.06 -3.21
N SER A 132 -8.37 -14.73 -3.73
CA SER A 132 -7.74 -15.92 -3.13
C SER A 132 -6.28 -16.05 -3.56
N ASP A 133 -5.49 -16.84 -2.82
CA ASP A 133 -4.06 -17.03 -3.07
C ASP A 133 -3.76 -17.63 -4.46
N ASP A 134 -4.69 -18.39 -5.01
CA ASP A 134 -4.58 -19.14 -6.28
C ASP A 134 -5.41 -18.50 -7.41
N GLU A 135 -5.97 -17.31 -7.21
CA GLU A 135 -6.75 -16.64 -8.25
C GLU A 135 -5.88 -16.36 -9.48
N TYR A 136 -6.40 -16.76 -10.66
CA TYR A 136 -5.76 -16.45 -11.94
C TYR A 136 -5.90 -14.96 -12.28
N PHE A 137 -4.82 -14.39 -12.79
CA PHE A 137 -4.78 -13.06 -13.38
C PHE A 137 -3.86 -13.03 -14.59
N ASP A 138 -4.11 -12.12 -15.52
CA ASP A 138 -3.28 -11.91 -16.70
C ASP A 138 -1.93 -11.29 -16.28
N LYS A 139 -0.84 -11.85 -16.79
CA LYS A 139 0.53 -11.35 -16.59
C LYS A 139 0.96 -10.49 -17.77
N PRO A 140 0.87 -9.14 -17.66
CA PRO A 140 1.29 -8.26 -18.73
C PRO A 140 2.79 -8.38 -19.04
N SER A 141 3.20 -7.98 -20.26
CA SER A 141 4.60 -8.08 -20.68
C SER A 141 5.57 -7.23 -19.85
N TRP A 142 5.10 -6.16 -19.22
CA TRP A 142 5.90 -5.30 -18.34
C TRP A 142 6.08 -5.87 -16.92
N LEU A 143 5.30 -6.89 -16.52
CA LEU A 143 5.40 -7.54 -15.23
C LEU A 143 6.68 -8.39 -15.16
N GLY A 144 7.46 -8.19 -14.12
CA GLY A 144 8.73 -8.87 -13.89
C GLY A 144 8.63 -10.04 -12.92
N GLU A 145 9.69 -10.25 -12.18
CA GLU A 145 9.81 -11.31 -11.17
C GLU A 145 8.83 -11.10 -10.01
N GLU A 146 8.25 -12.20 -9.54
CA GLU A 146 7.41 -12.17 -8.33
C GLU A 146 8.27 -12.08 -7.07
N VAL A 147 7.93 -11.12 -6.23
CA VAL A 147 8.61 -10.84 -4.96
C VAL A 147 7.67 -10.90 -3.76
N THR A 148 6.53 -11.57 -3.93
CA THR A 148 5.57 -11.82 -2.84
C THR A 148 6.26 -12.53 -1.68
N GLY A 149 6.06 -12.04 -0.46
CA GLY A 149 6.65 -12.65 0.74
C GLY A 149 8.13 -12.37 0.96
N ILE A 150 8.80 -11.63 0.06
CA ILE A 150 10.22 -11.26 0.22
C ILE A 150 10.31 -9.99 1.08
N PRO A 151 10.87 -10.05 2.30
CA PRO A 151 10.80 -8.96 3.27
C PRO A 151 11.39 -7.63 2.79
N GLN A 152 12.43 -7.65 1.95
CA GLN A 152 13.05 -6.43 1.43
C GLN A 152 12.11 -5.55 0.60
N TYR A 153 11.00 -6.10 0.09
CA TYR A 153 10.00 -5.37 -0.69
C TYR A 153 8.76 -4.99 0.13
N TYR A 154 8.76 -5.26 1.43
CA TYR A 154 7.69 -4.79 2.30
C TYR A 154 7.83 -3.30 2.55
N ASN A 155 6.76 -2.53 2.32
CA ASN A 155 6.75 -1.09 2.60
C ASN A 155 7.27 -0.77 4.02
N ALA A 156 6.92 -1.59 5.02
CA ALA A 156 7.39 -1.41 6.40
C ALA A 156 8.92 -1.50 6.54
N ASN A 157 9.61 -2.19 5.66
CA ASN A 157 11.07 -2.32 5.66
C ASN A 157 11.77 -1.25 4.80
N LEU A 158 11.03 -0.55 3.94
CA LEU A 158 11.55 0.50 3.06
C LEU A 158 11.65 1.88 3.73
N ILE A 159 11.20 2.03 4.97
CA ILE A 159 11.32 3.30 5.72
C ILE A 159 12.70 3.52 6.33
N LYS A 160 13.55 2.49 6.39
CA LYS A 160 14.86 2.48 7.05
C LYS A 160 15.93 3.22 6.26
#